data_396a017fce49ee01a668c65da11b123e
#
_entry.id   396a017fce49ee01a668c65da11b123e
#
_cell.length_a   1.000
_cell.length_b   1.000
_cell.length_c   1.000
_cell.angle_alpha   90.00
_cell.angle_beta   90.00
_cell.angle_gamma   90.00
#
_symmetry.space_group_name_H-M   'P 1'
#
loop_
_entity.id
_entity.type
_entity.pdbx_description
1 polymer ?
#
loop_
_entity_poly.entity_id
_entity_poly.type
_entity_poly.pdbx_seq_one_letter_code
_entity_poly.pdbx_strand_id
1 'polypeptide(L)'
;KRQRSAKRRRNRAGRLFCVMARSLARSKHIALGGFYRRMAGRRGGLIANIALARKLAALFWRVMVKGLDYVEHGLQYYEAQALETKQRSMRRLAKQLGFSVTPIQTEAQNASA
;
A
#
# COMPACT_ATOMS: atom_id res chain seq x y z
N LYS A 1 -19.00 -14.63 -32.40
CA LYS A 1 -19.45 -13.25 -32.05
C LYS A 1 -19.15 -13.02 -30.58
N ARG A 2 -18.16 -12.16 -30.27
CA ARG A 2 -17.79 -11.77 -28.90
C ARG A 2 -18.94 -10.93 -28.34
N GLN A 3 -19.72 -11.46 -27.41
CA GLN A 3 -20.71 -10.68 -26.68
C GLN A 3 -19.96 -9.56 -25.93
N ARG A 4 -20.22 -8.32 -26.32
CA ARG A 4 -19.78 -7.16 -25.56
C ARG A 4 -20.54 -7.21 -24.23
N SER A 5 -19.88 -7.63 -23.16
CA SER A 5 -20.44 -7.50 -21.82
C SER A 5 -20.81 -6.03 -21.59
N ALA A 6 -22.07 -5.79 -21.23
CA ALA A 6 -22.55 -4.46 -20.93
C ALA A 6 -21.60 -3.82 -19.92
N LYS A 7 -21.03 -2.66 -20.26
CA LYS A 7 -20.07 -1.92 -19.45
C LYS A 7 -20.74 -1.58 -18.12
N ARG A 8 -20.43 -2.37 -17.09
CA ARG A 8 -21.02 -2.22 -15.77
C ARG A 8 -20.71 -0.83 -15.25
N ARG A 9 -21.71 0.04 -15.18
CA ARG A 9 -21.55 1.39 -14.63
C ARG A 9 -21.15 1.28 -13.17
N ARG A 10 -20.00 1.88 -12.82
CA ARG A 10 -19.62 1.98 -11.42
C ARG A 10 -20.66 2.79 -10.66
N ASN A 11 -21.07 2.30 -9.51
CA ASN A 11 -21.91 3.06 -8.61
C ASN A 11 -21.12 4.27 -8.01
N ARG A 12 -21.84 5.15 -7.34
CA ARG A 12 -21.28 6.37 -6.74
C ARG A 12 -20.16 6.07 -5.75
N ALA A 13 -20.35 5.07 -4.89
CA ALA A 13 -19.34 4.64 -3.92
C ALA A 13 -18.06 4.13 -4.60
N GLY A 14 -18.20 3.33 -5.65
CA GLY A 14 -17.04 2.83 -6.41
C GLY A 14 -16.23 3.94 -7.06
N ARG A 15 -16.87 5.01 -7.53
CA ARG A 15 -16.19 6.20 -8.05
C ARG A 15 -15.39 6.91 -6.95
N LEU A 16 -16.00 7.07 -5.77
CA LEU A 16 -15.35 7.70 -4.62
C LEU A 16 -14.09 6.94 -4.20
N PHE A 17 -14.18 5.62 -4.07
CA PHE A 17 -13.01 4.80 -3.75
C PHE A 17 -11.91 4.87 -4.80
N CYS A 18 -12.25 5.01 -6.08
CA CYS A 18 -11.25 5.24 -7.12
C CYS A 18 -10.55 6.60 -7.00
N VAL A 19 -11.26 7.65 -6.61
CA VAL A 19 -10.65 8.97 -6.33
C VAL A 19 -9.73 8.90 -5.12
N MET A 20 -10.16 8.27 -4.04
CA MET A 20 -9.33 8.04 -2.85
C MET A 20 -8.07 7.23 -3.17
N ALA A 21 -8.20 6.18 -3.99
CA ALA A 21 -7.07 5.38 -4.43
C ALA A 21 -6.02 6.21 -5.19
N ARG A 22 -6.44 7.12 -6.06
CA ARG A 22 -5.53 8.03 -6.77
C ARG A 22 -4.75 8.94 -5.82
N SER A 23 -5.40 9.45 -4.79
CA SER A 23 -4.74 10.26 -3.76
C SER A 23 -3.70 9.45 -2.99
N LEU A 24 -4.04 8.23 -2.58
CA LEU A 24 -3.11 7.33 -1.89
C LEU A 24 -1.97 6.84 -2.78
N ALA A 25 -2.20 6.68 -4.07
CA ALA A 25 -1.16 6.30 -5.02
C ALA A 25 0.01 7.31 -5.07
N ARG A 26 -0.28 8.59 -4.85
CA ARG A 26 0.71 9.67 -4.79
C ARG A 26 1.32 9.83 -3.39
N SER A 27 0.77 9.20 -2.39
CA SER A 27 1.24 9.31 -1.01
C SER A 27 2.50 8.47 -0.78
N LYS A 28 3.27 8.86 0.23
CA LYS A 28 4.44 8.09 0.70
C LYS A 28 4.04 6.95 1.64
N HIS A 29 2.76 6.66 1.78
CA HIS A 29 2.27 5.60 2.66
C HIS A 29 2.85 4.25 2.26
N ILE A 30 3.55 3.60 3.19
CA ILE A 30 4.35 2.38 2.91
C ILE A 30 3.44 1.21 2.53
N ALA A 31 2.36 1.00 3.26
CA ALA A 31 1.47 -0.13 3.05
C ALA A 31 0.60 0.04 1.81
N LEU A 32 -0.27 1.03 1.79
CA LEU A 32 -1.25 1.22 0.72
C LEU A 32 -0.64 1.81 -0.54
N GLY A 33 0.21 2.82 -0.40
CA GLY A 33 0.97 3.37 -1.52
C GLY A 33 1.96 2.37 -2.11
N GLY A 34 2.61 1.56 -1.26
CA GLY A 34 3.48 0.46 -1.68
C GLY A 34 2.73 -0.63 -2.44
N PHE A 35 1.53 -0.98 -2.00
CA PHE A 35 0.66 -1.91 -2.72
C PHE A 35 0.34 -1.40 -4.14
N TYR A 36 -0.05 -0.13 -4.27
CA TYR A 36 -0.29 0.48 -5.57
C TYR A 36 0.94 0.40 -6.46
N ARG A 37 2.10 0.82 -5.98
CA ARG A 37 3.34 0.83 -6.78
C ARG A 37 3.74 -0.56 -7.26
N ARG A 38 3.62 -1.58 -6.42
CA ARG A 38 3.89 -2.97 -6.83
C ARG A 38 2.92 -3.45 -7.90
N MET A 39 1.64 -3.15 -7.74
CA MET A 39 0.61 -3.54 -8.70
C MET A 39 0.77 -2.79 -10.01
N ALA A 40 1.06 -1.48 -9.96
CA ALA A 40 1.30 -0.65 -11.14
C ALA A 40 2.51 -1.12 -11.96
N GLY A 41 3.57 -1.54 -11.30
CA GLY A 41 4.75 -2.10 -11.97
C GLY A 41 4.49 -3.42 -12.69
N ARG A 42 3.49 -4.18 -12.25
CA ARG A 42 3.14 -5.48 -12.87
C ARG A 42 2.05 -5.36 -13.94
N ARG A 43 1.03 -4.57 -13.69
CA ARG A 43 -0.21 -4.56 -14.49
C ARG A 43 -0.66 -3.18 -14.97
N GLY A 44 0.11 -2.15 -14.67
CA GLY A 44 -0.20 -0.77 -15.07
C GLY A 44 -1.07 -0.03 -14.04
N GLY A 45 -1.08 1.30 -14.19
CA GLY A 45 -1.69 2.21 -13.21
C GLY A 45 -3.20 2.10 -13.10
N LEU A 46 -3.91 1.83 -14.20
CA LEU A 46 -5.38 1.69 -14.19
C LEU A 46 -5.82 0.49 -13.36
N ILE A 47 -5.20 -0.65 -13.57
CA ILE A 47 -5.50 -1.89 -12.83
C ILE A 47 -5.09 -1.72 -11.35
N ALA A 48 -3.94 -1.10 -11.10
CA ALA A 48 -3.47 -0.79 -9.75
C ALA A 48 -4.46 0.11 -8.99
N ASN A 49 -5.01 1.13 -9.66
CA ASN A 49 -6.00 2.02 -9.06
C ASN A 49 -7.30 1.29 -8.68
N ILE A 50 -7.78 0.41 -9.55
CA ILE A 50 -8.98 -0.40 -9.29
C ILE A 50 -8.72 -1.38 -8.14
N ALA A 51 -7.58 -2.02 -8.11
CA ALA A 51 -7.19 -2.95 -7.05
C ALA A 51 -7.09 -2.24 -5.69
N LEU A 52 -6.49 -1.06 -5.65
CA LEU A 52 -6.40 -0.25 -4.44
C LEU A 52 -7.77 0.25 -3.99
N ALA A 53 -8.64 0.67 -4.91
CA ALA A 53 -10.01 1.07 -4.63
C ALA A 53 -10.81 -0.06 -3.97
N ARG A 54 -10.68 -1.28 -4.46
CA ARG A 54 -11.30 -2.46 -3.84
C ARG A 54 -10.78 -2.74 -2.43
N LYS A 55 -9.49 -2.56 -2.22
CA LYS A 55 -8.86 -2.72 -0.91
C LYS A 55 -9.39 -1.68 0.09
N LEU A 56 -9.52 -0.42 -0.34
CA LEU A 56 -10.11 0.65 0.47
C LEU A 56 -11.57 0.37 0.81
N ALA A 57 -12.36 -0.11 -0.13
CA ALA A 57 -13.75 -0.50 0.12
C ALA A 57 -13.86 -1.62 1.15
N ALA A 58 -12.99 -2.62 1.08
CA ALA A 58 -12.93 -3.70 2.06
C ALA A 58 -12.52 -3.18 3.46
N LEU A 59 -11.57 -2.26 3.53
CA LEU A 59 -11.17 -1.62 4.79
C LEU A 59 -12.31 -0.79 5.38
N PHE A 60 -13.01 -0.03 4.57
CA PHE A 60 -14.19 0.74 4.99
C PHE A 60 -15.26 -0.17 5.60
N TRP A 61 -15.57 -1.29 4.93
CA TRP A 61 -16.51 -2.27 5.45
C TRP A 61 -16.07 -2.83 6.82
N ARG A 62 -14.78 -3.14 6.97
CA ARG A 62 -14.23 -3.62 8.23
C ARG A 62 -14.33 -2.59 9.34
N VAL A 63 -14.11 -1.31 9.04
CA VAL A 63 -14.32 -0.21 10.00
C VAL A 63 -15.77 -0.19 10.49
N MET A 64 -16.72 -0.34 9.58
CA MET A 64 -18.15 -0.32 9.92
C MET A 64 -18.58 -1.52 10.76
N VAL A 65 -18.00 -2.69 10.52
CA VAL A 65 -18.40 -3.97 11.17
C VAL A 65 -17.54 -4.26 12.41
N LYS A 66 -16.23 -4.06 12.34
CA LYS A 66 -15.27 -4.44 13.40
C LYS A 66 -14.80 -3.25 14.24
N GLY A 67 -15.03 -2.04 13.81
CA GLY A 67 -14.57 -0.82 14.45
C GLY A 67 -13.21 -0.32 13.96
N LEU A 68 -12.93 0.95 14.24
CA LEU A 68 -11.73 1.64 13.76
C LEU A 68 -10.45 1.06 14.41
N ASP A 69 -10.48 0.77 15.70
CA ASP A 69 -9.32 0.24 16.43
C ASP A 69 -8.81 -1.07 15.84
N TYR A 70 -9.73 -1.96 15.47
CA TYR A 70 -9.38 -3.23 14.82
C TYR A 70 -8.65 -3.01 13.50
N VAL A 71 -9.12 -2.07 12.69
CA VAL A 71 -8.52 -1.75 11.39
C VAL A 71 -7.18 -1.06 11.58
N GLU A 72 -7.04 -0.16 12.54
CA GLU A 72 -5.77 0.50 12.86
C GLU A 72 -4.68 -0.50 13.27
N HIS A 73 -5.01 -1.46 14.12
CA HIS A 73 -4.06 -2.53 14.49
C HIS A 73 -3.64 -3.37 13.28
N GLY A 74 -4.59 -3.71 12.41
CA GLY A 74 -4.31 -4.45 11.19
C GLY A 74 -3.43 -3.65 10.21
N LEU A 75 -3.66 -2.35 10.07
CA LEU A 75 -2.84 -1.46 9.24
C LEU A 75 -1.43 -1.32 9.81
N GLN A 76 -1.27 -1.14 11.11
CA GLN A 76 0.03 -1.06 11.78
C GLN A 76 0.83 -2.35 11.58
N TYR A 77 0.21 -3.49 11.75
CA TYR A 77 0.84 -4.79 11.49
C TYR A 77 1.27 -4.93 10.02
N TYR A 78 0.42 -4.52 9.09
CA TYR A 78 0.71 -4.57 7.66
C TYR A 78 1.85 -3.62 7.28
N GLU A 79 1.89 -2.42 7.85
CA GLU A 79 2.97 -1.45 7.65
C GLU A 79 4.30 -2.00 8.17
N ALA A 80 4.32 -2.60 9.35
CA ALA A 80 5.51 -3.21 9.92
C ALA A 80 6.06 -4.33 9.04
N GLN A 81 5.18 -5.19 8.51
CA GLN A 81 5.58 -6.24 7.57
C GLN A 81 6.09 -5.68 6.24
N ALA A 82 5.44 -4.65 5.70
CA ALA A 82 5.87 -4.00 4.46
C ALA A 82 7.25 -3.35 4.62
N LEU A 83 7.50 -2.73 5.77
CA LEU A 83 8.79 -2.12 6.11
C LEU A 83 9.89 -3.18 6.24
N GLU A 84 9.62 -4.27 6.93
CA GLU A 84 10.56 -5.39 7.09
C GLU A 84 10.93 -6.02 5.73
N THR A 85 9.94 -6.25 4.88
CA THR A 85 10.17 -6.76 3.53
C THR A 85 11.05 -5.82 2.71
N LYS A 86 10.81 -4.52 2.82
CA LYS A 86 11.58 -3.49 2.13
C LYS A 86 13.03 -3.45 2.62
N GLN A 87 13.24 -3.53 3.93
CA GLN A 87 14.58 -3.60 4.52
C GLN A 87 15.33 -4.85 4.09
N ARG A 88 14.66 -5.99 4.05
CA ARG A 88 15.25 -7.26 3.59
C ARG A 88 15.66 -7.18 2.13
N SER A 89 14.84 -6.61 1.26
CA SER A 89 15.16 -6.40 -0.16
C SER A 89 16.34 -5.48 -0.34
N MET A 90 16.42 -4.40 0.44
CA MET A 90 17.52 -3.46 0.43
C MET A 90 18.84 -4.13 0.84
N ARG A 91 18.85 -4.90 1.91
CA ARG A 91 20.04 -5.63 2.39
C ARG A 91 20.52 -6.65 1.36
N ARG A 92 19.59 -7.35 0.74
CA ARG A 92 19.92 -8.32 -0.32
C ARG A 92 20.56 -7.63 -1.52
N LEU A 93 20.01 -6.53 -1.98
CA LEU A 93 20.54 -5.76 -3.10
C LEU A 93 21.92 -5.17 -2.76
N ALA A 94 22.08 -4.62 -1.57
CA ALA A 94 23.37 -4.09 -1.11
C ALA A 94 24.45 -5.17 -1.10
N LYS A 95 24.13 -6.37 -0.61
CA LYS A 95 25.06 -7.52 -0.63
C LYS A 95 25.45 -7.91 -2.06
N GLN A 96 24.50 -7.91 -3.01
CA GLN A 96 24.81 -8.22 -4.41
C GLN A 96 25.73 -7.18 -5.05
N LEU A 97 25.63 -5.92 -4.65
CA LEU A 97 26.42 -4.82 -5.20
C LEU A 97 27.73 -4.58 -4.43
N GLY A 98 27.97 -5.30 -3.33
CA GLY A 98 29.17 -5.16 -2.52
C GLY A 98 29.11 -4.01 -1.51
N PHE A 99 27.93 -3.56 -1.11
CA PHE A 99 27.73 -2.53 -0.08
C PHE A 99 27.27 -3.12 1.25
N SER A 100 27.65 -2.49 2.34
CA SER A 100 27.07 -2.74 3.66
C SER A 100 26.05 -1.64 3.98
N VAL A 101 24.96 -2.01 4.65
CA VAL A 101 23.89 -1.10 5.05
C VAL A 101 23.92 -0.95 6.57
N THR A 102 24.06 0.29 7.05
CA THR A 102 24.01 0.63 8.46
C THR A 102 22.88 1.64 8.70
N PRO A 103 22.11 1.49 9.79
CA PRO A 103 21.09 2.48 10.14
C PRO A 103 21.70 3.85 10.40
N ILE A 104 21.03 4.90 9.98
CA ILE A 104 21.41 6.28 10.33
C ILE A 104 21.05 6.48 11.81
N GLN A 105 22.05 6.84 12.61
CA GLN A 105 21.82 7.23 14.00
C GLN A 105 21.20 8.62 14.04
N THR A 106 20.00 8.71 14.59
CA THR A 106 19.36 10.00 14.87
C THR A 106 19.94 10.60 16.16
N GLU A 107 20.04 11.92 16.22
CA GLU A 107 20.57 12.64 17.38
C GLU A 107 19.90 12.24 18.71
N ALA A 108 18.65 11.81 18.68
CA ALA A 108 17.91 11.29 19.82
C ALA A 108 18.52 10.01 20.41
N GLN A 109 19.24 9.21 19.63
CA GLN A 109 19.96 8.02 20.10
C GLN A 109 21.33 8.36 20.70
N ASN A 110 21.92 9.45 20.28
CA ASN A 110 23.19 9.94 20.80
C ASN A 110 23.04 10.66 22.15
N ALA A 111 21.87 11.19 22.47
CA ALA A 111 21.57 11.87 23.72
C ALA A 111 21.34 10.91 24.91
N SER A 112 21.17 9.62 24.67
CA SER A 112 20.96 8.58 25.70
C SER A 112 22.21 7.71 25.98
N ALA A 113 23.33 8.09 25.40
CA ALA A 113 24.61 7.44 25.65
C ALA A 113 25.43 8.16 26.73
#